data_e4af8d8402b5927f6fde05000aab9f33
#
_entry.id   e4af8d8402b5927f6fde05000aab9f33
#
_cell.length_a   1.000
_cell.length_b   1.000
_cell.length_c   1.000
_cell.angle_alpha   90.00
_cell.angle_beta   90.00
_cell.angle_gamma   90.00
#
_symmetry.space_group_name_H-M   'P 1'
#
loop_
_entity.id
_entity.type
_entity.pdbx_description
1 polymer ?
#
loop_
_entity_poly.entity_id
_entity_poly.type
_entity_poly.pdbx_seq_one_letter_code
_entity_poly.pdbx_strand_id
1 'polypeptide(L)'
;MYINGVHFTDAVRGRFNYSTLGGMNQAFKNRSVGLGLSATGFSLGEIGGASNINTMAKDYAPGFRGTLSYTNGAYTTRGMITYSTGLRDNGWAFTLSAIGRYSKEGITEGTFYHSAGLFLSLQKVFNENHSLGLTLYGAPTQRASSSATYEEVYELADSYMYNPNWGWQDGKKRAARIVESFDPTAIINWIWEPKSGTTLNTGAAIRYSMYSSSALNWYNAADPRPDYYRYLPSYYKDNQEMFD
;
A
#
# COMPACT_ATOMS: atom_id res chain seq x y z
N MET A 1 -3.47 1.84 14.28
CA MET A 1 -2.35 2.37 13.49
C MET A 1 -2.42 3.89 13.43
N TYR A 2 -1.34 4.56 13.73
CA TYR A 2 -1.23 6.03 13.78
C TYR A 2 -0.13 6.52 12.83
N ILE A 3 -0.25 7.73 12.32
CA ILE A 3 0.82 8.48 11.63
C ILE A 3 0.88 9.86 12.28
N ASN A 4 2.03 10.19 12.85
CA ASN A 4 2.24 11.41 13.65
C ASN A 4 1.20 11.59 14.78
N GLY A 5 0.72 10.50 15.38
CA GLY A 5 -0.32 10.52 16.41
C GLY A 5 -1.76 10.64 15.90
N VAL A 6 -1.98 10.81 14.59
CA VAL A 6 -3.33 10.79 13.98
C VAL A 6 -3.72 9.36 13.65
N HIS A 7 -4.95 8.96 13.98
CA HIS A 7 -5.44 7.61 13.77
C HIS A 7 -5.81 7.35 12.31
N PHE A 8 -5.28 6.26 11.73
CA PHE A 8 -5.46 5.89 10.33
C PHE A 8 -6.05 4.49 10.11
N THR A 9 -6.48 3.81 11.16
CA THR A 9 -7.20 2.53 10.99
C THR A 9 -8.56 2.81 10.34
N ASP A 10 -8.89 2.06 9.29
CA ASP A 10 -10.16 2.15 8.60
C ASP A 10 -11.30 1.77 9.55
N ALA A 11 -12.29 2.64 9.73
CA ALA A 11 -13.39 2.46 10.66
C ALA A 11 -14.32 1.29 10.28
N VAL A 12 -14.40 0.94 9.00
CA VAL A 12 -15.26 -0.15 8.50
C VAL A 12 -14.55 -1.49 8.55
N ARG A 13 -13.26 -1.53 8.15
CA ARG A 13 -12.49 -2.77 8.04
C ARG A 13 -11.66 -3.10 9.27
N GLY A 14 -11.54 -2.18 10.21
CA GLY A 14 -10.75 -2.35 11.45
C GLY A 14 -9.25 -2.52 11.23
N ARG A 15 -8.73 -2.17 10.03
CA ARG A 15 -7.32 -2.38 9.67
C ARG A 15 -6.75 -1.22 8.86
N PHE A 16 -5.44 -1.06 8.94
CA PHE A 16 -4.71 -0.10 8.11
C PHE A 16 -4.33 -0.72 6.76
N ASN A 17 -4.55 0.02 5.69
CA ASN A 17 -4.14 -0.41 4.35
C ASN A 17 -2.71 0.06 4.04
N TYR A 18 -1.72 -0.81 4.24
CA TYR A 18 -0.31 -0.50 3.99
C TYR A 18 0.01 -0.19 2.52
N SER A 19 -0.84 -0.59 1.57
CA SER A 19 -0.60 -0.28 0.14
C SER A 19 -0.66 1.22 -0.14
N THR A 20 -1.38 2.00 0.68
CA THR A 20 -1.47 3.46 0.58
C THR A 20 -0.12 4.16 0.78
N LEU A 21 0.81 3.52 1.51
CA LEU A 21 2.17 4.02 1.72
C LEU A 21 3.07 3.85 0.48
N GLY A 22 2.56 3.22 -0.58
CA GLY A 22 3.24 3.10 -1.87
C GLY A 22 4.57 2.34 -1.86
N GLY A 23 4.93 1.67 -0.76
CA GLY A 23 6.22 1.00 -0.60
C GLY A 23 7.40 1.95 -0.37
N MET A 24 7.15 3.21 0.01
CA MET A 24 8.17 4.23 0.32
C MET A 24 8.81 3.96 1.69
N ASN A 25 9.51 2.83 1.82
CA ASN A 25 10.02 2.31 3.09
C ASN A 25 10.95 3.29 3.82
N GLN A 26 11.72 4.12 3.12
CA GLN A 26 12.60 5.10 3.74
C GLN A 26 11.82 6.27 4.36
N ALA A 27 10.70 6.64 3.74
CA ALA A 27 9.83 7.69 4.26
C ALA A 27 9.05 7.25 5.51
N PHE A 28 8.68 5.96 5.59
CA PHE A 28 7.84 5.43 6.67
C PHE A 28 8.59 4.47 7.62
N LYS A 29 9.90 4.63 7.74
CA LYS A 29 10.76 3.75 8.55
C LYS A 29 10.71 4.01 10.06
N ASN A 30 10.50 5.26 10.47
CA ASN A 30 10.51 5.66 11.87
C ASN A 30 9.20 5.21 12.54
N ARG A 31 9.23 4.07 13.21
CA ARG A 31 8.05 3.44 13.81
C ARG A 31 8.25 3.21 15.30
N SER A 32 7.23 3.57 16.07
CA SER A 32 7.07 3.22 17.47
C SER A 32 5.95 2.21 17.63
N VAL A 33 6.10 1.24 18.53
CA VAL A 33 5.11 0.18 18.77
C VAL A 33 4.82 0.09 20.26
N GLY A 34 3.54 0.13 20.62
CA GLY A 34 3.03 -0.24 21.94
C GLY A 34 2.41 -1.64 21.88
N LEU A 35 2.74 -2.49 22.83
CA LEU A 35 2.23 -3.85 22.90
C LEU A 35 1.07 -3.96 23.88
N GLY A 36 0.01 -4.66 23.48
CA GLY A 36 -1.16 -4.89 24.32
C GLY A 36 -1.80 -3.61 24.83
N LEU A 37 -2.30 -3.63 26.04
CA LEU A 37 -3.00 -2.51 26.68
C LEU A 37 -2.08 -1.44 27.28
N SER A 38 -0.79 -1.48 26.98
CA SER A 38 0.16 -0.46 27.47
C SER A 38 -0.13 0.89 26.83
N ALA A 39 -0.28 1.92 27.65
CA ALA A 39 -0.38 3.29 27.20
C ALA A 39 0.93 3.76 26.56
N THR A 40 0.85 4.55 25.50
CA THR A 40 1.97 5.13 24.80
C THR A 40 1.75 6.64 24.61
N GLY A 41 2.74 7.37 24.13
CA GLY A 41 2.58 8.80 23.80
C GLY A 41 1.63 9.10 22.63
N PHE A 42 1.06 8.06 21.99
CA PHE A 42 0.15 8.19 20.83
C PHE A 42 -1.13 7.34 20.94
N SER A 43 -1.25 6.46 21.94
CA SER A 43 -2.41 5.60 22.13
C SER A 43 -2.60 5.29 23.62
N LEU A 44 -3.86 5.16 24.04
CA LEU A 44 -4.22 4.70 25.39
C LEU A 44 -4.05 3.19 25.58
N GLY A 45 -3.66 2.47 24.55
CA GLY A 45 -3.52 1.02 24.51
C GLY A 45 -4.66 0.37 23.71
N GLU A 46 -4.34 -0.72 23.04
CA GLU A 46 -5.26 -1.53 22.23
C GLU A 46 -4.93 -3.00 22.45
N ILE A 47 -5.94 -3.89 22.49
CA ILE A 47 -5.74 -5.34 22.76
C ILE A 47 -4.68 -5.95 21.82
N GLY A 48 -4.68 -5.57 20.54
CA GLY A 48 -3.71 -5.98 19.53
C GLY A 48 -2.41 -5.16 19.51
N GLY A 49 -2.26 -4.19 20.42
CA GLY A 49 -1.18 -3.22 20.41
C GLY A 49 -1.39 -2.10 19.40
N ALA A 50 -0.62 -1.02 19.56
CA ALA A 50 -0.67 0.17 18.74
C ALA A 50 0.67 0.43 18.04
N SER A 51 0.64 1.02 16.85
CA SER A 51 1.83 1.38 16.10
C SER A 51 1.68 2.78 15.53
N ASN A 52 2.70 3.61 15.71
CA ASN A 52 2.77 4.96 15.16
C ASN A 52 3.97 5.09 14.21
N ILE A 53 3.74 5.66 13.03
CA ILE A 53 4.80 6.06 12.11
C ILE A 53 5.05 7.55 12.31
N ASN A 54 6.29 7.90 12.64
CA ASN A 54 6.73 9.28 12.70
C ASN A 54 7.26 9.73 11.33
N THR A 55 6.64 10.76 10.76
CA THR A 55 7.02 11.35 9.48
C THR A 55 7.48 12.80 9.61
N MET A 56 7.83 13.25 10.82
CA MET A 56 8.31 14.60 11.06
C MET A 56 9.70 14.80 10.45
N ALA A 57 9.87 15.86 9.65
CA ALA A 57 11.06 16.05 8.82
C ALA A 57 12.35 16.20 9.62
N LYS A 58 12.31 16.75 10.84
CA LYS A 58 13.48 16.90 11.73
C LYS A 58 14.09 15.56 12.15
N ASP A 59 13.29 14.48 12.15
CA ASP A 59 13.68 13.17 12.67
C ASP A 59 14.33 12.28 11.61
N TYR A 60 14.51 12.79 10.38
CA TYR A 60 15.27 12.12 9.34
C TYR A 60 16.73 12.58 9.35
N ALA A 61 17.64 11.60 9.28
CA ALA A 61 19.06 11.90 9.09
C ALA A 61 19.27 12.63 7.74
N PRO A 62 20.05 13.72 7.72
CA PRO A 62 20.32 14.47 6.50
C PRO A 62 21.07 13.62 5.48
N GLY A 63 20.84 13.90 4.20
CA GLY A 63 21.54 13.27 3.10
C GLY A 63 20.62 12.74 2.01
N PHE A 64 21.24 12.14 1.01
CA PHE A 64 20.59 11.51 -0.14
C PHE A 64 20.71 9.99 -0.04
N ARG A 65 19.65 9.29 -0.40
CA ARG A 65 19.62 7.82 -0.53
C ARG A 65 18.92 7.42 -1.82
N GLY A 66 19.58 6.59 -2.59
CA GLY A 66 19.01 5.93 -3.76
C GLY A 66 18.94 4.43 -3.53
N THR A 67 17.88 3.80 -4.02
CA THR A 67 17.71 2.35 -4.01
C THR A 67 17.20 1.92 -5.37
N LEU A 68 17.87 0.96 -5.98
CA LEU A 68 17.40 0.25 -7.17
C LEU A 68 17.34 -1.23 -6.82
N SER A 69 16.22 -1.87 -7.12
CA SER A 69 16.06 -3.31 -6.88
C SER A 69 15.32 -3.98 -8.02
N TYR A 70 15.72 -5.23 -8.27
CA TYR A 70 15.05 -6.16 -9.17
C TYR A 70 14.52 -7.33 -8.35
N THR A 71 13.28 -7.72 -8.57
CA THR A 71 12.63 -8.80 -7.83
C THR A 71 11.84 -9.69 -8.79
N ASN A 72 11.64 -10.94 -8.38
CA ASN A 72 10.70 -11.84 -9.03
C ASN A 72 9.42 -11.94 -8.20
N GLY A 73 8.49 -11.04 -8.42
CA GLY A 73 7.25 -10.93 -7.64
C GLY A 73 6.15 -10.19 -8.40
N ALA A 74 5.31 -9.46 -7.67
CA ALA A 74 4.22 -8.66 -8.27
C ALA A 74 4.75 -7.57 -9.20
N TYR A 75 5.93 -7.01 -8.92
CA TYR A 75 6.65 -6.10 -9.78
C TYR A 75 8.09 -6.59 -9.96
N THR A 76 8.73 -6.25 -11.06
CA THR A 76 10.09 -6.69 -11.38
C THR A 76 11.14 -5.65 -11.04
N THR A 77 10.83 -4.38 -11.23
CA THR A 77 11.77 -3.29 -10.96
C THR A 77 11.18 -2.30 -9.97
N ARG A 78 12.06 -1.78 -9.11
CA ARG A 78 11.75 -0.72 -8.14
C ARG A 78 12.93 0.24 -8.05
N GLY A 79 12.66 1.52 -8.28
CA GLY A 79 13.58 2.62 -8.01
C GLY A 79 13.01 3.51 -6.92
N MET A 80 13.82 3.94 -5.96
CA MET A 80 13.43 4.89 -4.92
C MET A 80 14.56 5.85 -4.61
N ILE A 81 14.23 7.12 -4.47
CA ILE A 81 15.14 8.17 -4.01
C ILE A 81 14.53 8.85 -2.79
N THR A 82 15.38 9.23 -1.86
CA THR A 82 14.99 10.00 -0.68
C THR A 82 16.07 11.02 -0.38
N TYR A 83 15.66 12.26 -0.18
CA TYR A 83 16.51 13.35 0.25
C TYR A 83 15.95 13.98 1.51
N SER A 84 16.80 14.25 2.48
CA SER A 84 16.45 14.94 3.73
C SER A 84 17.50 16.00 4.07
N THR A 85 17.04 17.14 4.53
CA THR A 85 17.94 18.20 5.01
C THR A 85 18.37 18.02 6.48
N GLY A 86 17.62 17.19 7.24
CA GLY A 86 17.65 17.28 8.71
C GLY A 86 17.11 18.64 9.19
N LEU A 87 17.21 18.89 10.48
CA LEU A 87 16.89 20.20 11.07
C LEU A 87 18.06 21.17 10.78
N ARG A 88 17.74 22.31 10.17
CA ARG A 88 18.70 23.39 9.87
C ARG A 88 18.67 24.46 10.95
N ASP A 89 19.73 25.26 11.04
CA ASP A 89 19.86 26.35 12.02
C ASP A 89 18.73 27.38 11.96
N ASN A 90 18.13 27.55 10.78
CA ASN A 90 16.97 28.42 10.60
C ASN A 90 15.63 27.77 11.06
N GLY A 91 15.67 26.60 11.68
CA GLY A 91 14.52 25.86 12.20
C GLY A 91 13.68 25.14 11.15
N TRP A 92 14.11 25.08 9.88
CA TRP A 92 13.43 24.31 8.85
C TRP A 92 14.01 22.90 8.69
N ALA A 93 13.13 21.94 8.48
CA ALA A 93 13.48 20.59 8.05
C ALA A 93 12.60 20.18 6.87
N PHE A 94 13.18 19.43 5.95
CA PHE A 94 12.53 18.98 4.74
C PHE A 94 12.95 17.55 4.39
N THR A 95 12.00 16.71 4.02
CA THR A 95 12.26 15.36 3.49
C THR A 95 11.38 15.09 2.29
N LEU A 96 11.99 14.67 1.19
CA LEU A 96 11.32 14.26 -0.05
C LEU A 96 11.68 12.82 -0.35
N SER A 97 10.70 11.99 -0.72
CA SER A 97 10.93 10.66 -1.26
C SER A 97 10.07 10.43 -2.48
N ALA A 98 10.65 9.82 -3.51
CA ALA A 98 9.94 9.38 -4.70
C ALA A 98 10.25 7.92 -5.00
N ILE A 99 9.27 7.18 -5.49
CA ILE A 99 9.39 5.76 -5.82
C ILE A 99 8.69 5.48 -7.15
N GLY A 100 9.27 4.57 -7.94
CA GLY A 100 8.63 3.92 -9.08
C GLY A 100 8.72 2.41 -8.93
N ARG A 101 7.64 1.70 -9.25
CA ARG A 101 7.59 0.25 -9.33
C ARG A 101 6.95 -0.15 -10.65
N TYR A 102 7.57 -1.08 -11.34
CA TYR A 102 7.14 -1.46 -12.68
C TYR A 102 7.27 -2.96 -12.91
N SER A 103 6.30 -3.53 -13.58
CA SER A 103 6.36 -4.84 -14.22
C SER A 103 5.45 -4.85 -15.43
N LYS A 104 5.99 -5.28 -16.58
CA LYS A 104 5.16 -5.58 -17.75
C LYS A 104 4.37 -6.85 -17.54
N GLU A 105 5.00 -7.84 -16.89
CA GLU A 105 4.39 -9.08 -16.43
C GLU A 105 5.06 -9.47 -15.11
N GLY A 106 4.27 -9.85 -14.12
CA GLY A 106 4.74 -10.33 -12.83
C GLY A 106 5.11 -11.82 -12.88
N ILE A 107 5.40 -12.39 -11.71
CA ILE A 107 5.66 -13.84 -11.59
C ILE A 107 4.43 -14.67 -12.04
N THR A 108 3.24 -14.15 -11.83
CA THR A 108 1.98 -14.78 -12.26
C THR A 108 1.60 -14.26 -13.64
N GLU A 109 1.35 -15.17 -14.56
CA GLU A 109 1.03 -14.84 -15.96
C GLU A 109 -0.20 -13.93 -16.09
N GLY A 110 -0.15 -12.99 -17.02
CA GLY A 110 -1.21 -12.02 -17.27
C GLY A 110 -1.33 -10.92 -16.23
N THR A 111 -0.44 -10.88 -15.24
CA THR A 111 -0.38 -9.77 -14.28
C THR A 111 0.60 -8.69 -14.73
N PHE A 112 0.33 -7.45 -14.38
CA PHE A 112 1.25 -6.32 -14.52
C PHE A 112 1.18 -5.42 -13.28
N TYR A 113 2.16 -4.54 -13.12
CA TYR A 113 2.22 -3.63 -11.99
C TYR A 113 2.87 -2.31 -12.37
N HIS A 114 2.12 -1.21 -12.22
CA HIS A 114 2.61 0.14 -12.42
C HIS A 114 2.27 0.97 -11.19
N SER A 115 3.27 1.58 -10.57
CA SER A 115 3.05 2.48 -9.45
C SER A 115 4.13 3.55 -9.40
N ALA A 116 3.71 4.76 -9.12
CA ALA A 116 4.60 5.84 -8.73
C ALA A 116 4.16 6.36 -7.35
N GLY A 117 5.08 6.86 -6.55
CA GLY A 117 4.75 7.43 -5.25
C GLY A 117 5.58 8.63 -4.94
N LEU A 118 4.98 9.57 -4.22
CA LEU A 118 5.64 10.76 -3.71
C LEU A 118 5.32 10.94 -2.24
N PHE A 119 6.34 11.32 -1.48
CA PHE A 119 6.25 11.70 -0.07
C PHE A 119 6.99 13.02 0.12
N LEU A 120 6.36 13.93 0.83
CA LEU A 120 6.93 15.19 1.25
C LEU A 120 6.65 15.39 2.74
N SER A 121 7.68 15.67 3.51
CA SER A 121 7.55 16.18 4.88
C SER A 121 8.26 17.49 5.00
N LEU A 122 7.57 18.49 5.50
CA LEU A 122 8.07 19.83 5.80
C LEU A 122 7.81 20.13 7.28
N GLN A 123 8.79 20.65 7.96
CA GLN A 123 8.64 21.03 9.37
C GLN A 123 9.33 22.37 9.64
N LYS A 124 8.67 23.19 10.44
CA LYS A 124 9.22 24.42 11.01
C LYS A 124 9.24 24.29 12.53
N VAL A 125 10.41 24.39 13.10
CA VAL A 125 10.64 24.59 14.52
C VAL A 125 10.76 26.10 14.75
N PHE A 126 9.81 26.70 15.44
CA PHE A 126 9.78 28.15 15.68
C PHE A 126 10.68 28.53 16.86
N ASN A 127 10.68 27.71 17.88
CA ASN A 127 11.47 27.82 19.11
C ASN A 127 11.50 26.45 19.81
N GLU A 128 12.08 26.39 21.00
CA GLU A 128 12.19 25.17 21.80
C GLU A 128 10.82 24.55 22.18
N ASN A 129 9.75 25.34 22.15
CA ASN A 129 8.43 24.95 22.62
C ASN A 129 7.44 24.67 21.48
N HIS A 130 7.66 25.19 20.29
CA HIS A 130 6.67 25.12 19.20
C HIS A 130 7.25 24.63 17.89
N SER A 131 6.61 23.63 17.30
CA SER A 131 6.87 23.24 15.92
C SER A 131 5.59 22.90 15.16
N LEU A 132 5.62 23.13 13.84
CA LEU A 132 4.55 22.82 12.90
C LEU A 132 5.11 21.89 11.82
N GLY A 133 4.42 20.80 11.56
CA GLY A 133 4.75 19.82 10.53
C GLY A 133 3.64 19.66 9.52
N LEU A 134 4.01 19.46 8.26
CA LEU A 134 3.14 19.08 7.16
C LEU A 134 3.70 17.84 6.48
N THR A 135 2.92 16.79 6.39
CA THR A 135 3.25 15.57 5.64
C THR A 135 2.25 15.36 4.52
N LEU A 136 2.74 15.19 3.30
CA LEU A 136 1.96 14.88 2.12
C LEU A 136 2.48 13.58 1.51
N TYR A 137 1.60 12.67 1.15
CA TYR A 137 2.00 11.48 0.41
C TYR A 137 0.86 10.91 -0.44
N GLY A 138 1.24 10.15 -1.46
CA GLY A 138 0.31 9.40 -2.29
C GLY A 138 1.07 8.55 -3.29
N ALA A 139 0.44 7.44 -3.68
CA ALA A 139 1.03 6.48 -4.60
C ALA A 139 -0.05 5.88 -5.52
N PRO A 140 -0.34 6.55 -6.65
CA PRO A 140 -1.17 5.95 -7.68
C PRO A 140 -0.60 4.58 -8.09
N THR A 141 -1.48 3.59 -8.14
CA THR A 141 -1.12 2.22 -8.46
C THR A 141 -2.17 1.64 -9.41
N GLN A 142 -1.69 1.03 -10.50
CA GLN A 142 -2.49 0.23 -11.42
C GLN A 142 -1.86 -1.15 -11.51
N ARG A 143 -2.65 -2.20 -11.30
CA ARG A 143 -2.15 -3.57 -11.36
C ARG A 143 -3.22 -4.53 -11.86
N ALA A 144 -2.79 -5.57 -12.55
CA ALA A 144 -3.64 -6.72 -12.80
C ALA A 144 -3.59 -7.67 -11.58
N SER A 145 -4.74 -8.24 -11.25
CA SER A 145 -4.90 -9.16 -10.13
C SER A 145 -4.97 -10.60 -10.62
N SER A 146 -4.32 -11.50 -9.90
CA SER A 146 -4.58 -12.93 -9.95
C SER A 146 -5.69 -13.31 -8.96
N SER A 147 -6.29 -14.45 -9.14
CA SER A 147 -7.23 -15.07 -8.21
C SER A 147 -6.77 -16.50 -7.92
N ALA A 148 -7.03 -16.96 -6.70
CA ALA A 148 -6.91 -18.37 -6.39
C ALA A 148 -7.97 -19.16 -7.16
N THR A 149 -7.67 -20.41 -7.46
CA THR A 149 -8.53 -21.36 -8.15
C THR A 149 -8.52 -22.72 -7.44
N TYR A 150 -9.15 -23.72 -8.02
CA TYR A 150 -9.20 -25.07 -7.49
C TYR A 150 -7.88 -25.81 -7.67
N GLU A 151 -7.55 -26.74 -6.78
CA GLU A 151 -6.35 -27.59 -6.88
C GLU A 151 -6.26 -28.31 -8.21
N GLU A 152 -7.38 -28.91 -8.68
CA GLU A 152 -7.48 -29.55 -9.98
C GLU A 152 -7.03 -28.64 -11.15
N VAL A 153 -7.31 -27.34 -11.07
CA VAL A 153 -6.88 -26.38 -12.11
C VAL A 153 -5.37 -26.18 -12.08
N TYR A 154 -4.76 -26.12 -10.89
CA TYR A 154 -3.30 -26.05 -10.77
C TYR A 154 -2.63 -27.32 -11.30
N GLU A 155 -3.20 -28.50 -11.03
CA GLU A 155 -2.72 -29.78 -11.56
C GLU A 155 -2.84 -29.82 -13.10
N LEU A 156 -4.01 -29.43 -13.66
CA LEU A 156 -4.25 -29.39 -15.11
C LEU A 156 -3.34 -28.39 -15.83
N ALA A 157 -3.01 -27.29 -15.18
CA ALA A 157 -2.12 -26.25 -15.71
C ALA A 157 -0.63 -26.55 -15.48
N ASP A 158 -0.32 -27.61 -14.71
CA ASP A 158 1.04 -27.93 -14.23
C ASP A 158 1.76 -26.71 -13.64
N SER A 159 1.00 -25.86 -12.92
CA SER A 159 1.53 -24.61 -12.37
C SER A 159 0.70 -24.04 -11.25
N TYR A 160 1.30 -23.84 -10.08
CA TYR A 160 0.69 -23.06 -8.98
C TYR A 160 0.66 -21.55 -9.24
N MET A 161 1.26 -21.07 -10.34
CA MET A 161 1.21 -19.67 -10.79
C MET A 161 0.10 -19.40 -11.80
N TYR A 162 -0.80 -20.36 -12.02
CA TYR A 162 -1.95 -20.18 -12.90
C TYR A 162 -2.83 -19.00 -12.47
N ASN A 163 -3.33 -18.25 -13.43
CA ASN A 163 -4.20 -17.10 -13.22
C ASN A 163 -5.38 -17.10 -14.19
N PRO A 164 -6.63 -17.23 -13.71
CA PRO A 164 -7.81 -17.23 -14.56
C PRO A 164 -8.22 -15.83 -15.09
N ASN A 165 -7.57 -14.76 -14.59
CA ASN A 165 -8.00 -13.39 -14.85
C ASN A 165 -7.34 -12.76 -16.09
N TRP A 166 -6.88 -13.53 -17.04
CA TRP A 166 -6.33 -13.02 -18.29
C TRP A 166 -6.71 -13.90 -19.48
N GLY A 167 -6.55 -13.38 -20.67
CA GLY A 167 -6.79 -14.09 -21.92
C GLY A 167 -6.23 -13.34 -23.12
N TRP A 168 -6.39 -13.92 -24.27
CA TRP A 168 -5.99 -13.32 -25.53
C TRP A 168 -7.17 -12.56 -26.16
N GLN A 169 -6.94 -11.32 -26.55
CA GLN A 169 -7.86 -10.51 -27.33
C GLN A 169 -7.09 -9.84 -28.47
N ASP A 170 -7.48 -10.09 -29.70
CA ASP A 170 -6.84 -9.55 -30.90
C ASP A 170 -5.30 -9.75 -30.91
N GLY A 171 -4.86 -10.96 -30.51
CA GLY A 171 -3.43 -11.30 -30.44
C GLY A 171 -2.64 -10.65 -29.31
N LYS A 172 -3.31 -9.99 -28.36
CA LYS A 172 -2.67 -9.36 -27.19
C LYS A 172 -3.16 -9.99 -25.89
N LYS A 173 -2.24 -10.20 -24.93
CA LYS A 173 -2.62 -10.55 -23.57
C LYS A 173 -3.39 -9.40 -22.94
N ARG A 174 -4.55 -9.70 -22.37
CA ARG A 174 -5.39 -8.75 -21.67
C ARG A 174 -5.79 -9.29 -20.30
N ALA A 175 -5.52 -8.52 -19.25
CA ALA A 175 -6.02 -8.80 -17.92
C ALA A 175 -7.50 -8.40 -17.82
N ALA A 176 -8.32 -9.30 -17.29
CA ALA A 176 -9.74 -9.07 -17.05
C ALA A 176 -9.97 -8.29 -15.75
N ARG A 177 -9.08 -8.46 -14.76
CA ARG A 177 -9.20 -7.85 -13.44
C ARG A 177 -8.07 -6.87 -13.18
N ILE A 178 -8.33 -5.62 -13.49
CA ILE A 178 -7.41 -4.50 -13.26
C ILE A 178 -7.90 -3.73 -12.03
N VAL A 179 -7.00 -3.47 -11.10
CA VAL A 179 -7.25 -2.66 -9.90
C VAL A 179 -6.45 -1.38 -10.01
N GLU A 180 -7.13 -0.27 -9.83
CA GLU A 180 -6.54 1.05 -9.71
C GLU A 180 -6.83 1.62 -8.32
N SER A 181 -5.84 2.24 -7.72
CA SER A 181 -6.00 2.88 -6.41
C SER A 181 -5.11 4.10 -6.28
N PHE A 182 -5.64 5.13 -5.63
CA PHE A 182 -4.88 6.32 -5.26
C PHE A 182 -5.49 6.94 -4.00
N ASP A 183 -4.68 7.04 -2.94
CA ASP A 183 -5.09 7.56 -1.63
C ASP A 183 -4.19 8.73 -1.21
N PRO A 184 -4.27 9.90 -1.89
CA PRO A 184 -3.52 11.08 -1.48
C PRO A 184 -3.92 11.50 -0.06
N THR A 185 -2.90 11.76 0.75
CA THR A 185 -3.07 12.05 2.17
C THR A 185 -2.24 13.29 2.54
N ALA A 186 -2.85 14.18 3.29
CA ALA A 186 -2.20 15.32 3.92
C ALA A 186 -2.40 15.25 5.44
N ILE A 187 -1.33 15.49 6.20
CA ILE A 187 -1.34 15.51 7.66
C ILE A 187 -0.67 16.80 8.11
N ILE A 188 -1.30 17.54 8.99
CA ILE A 188 -0.73 18.69 9.67
C ILE A 188 -0.63 18.39 11.17
N ASN A 189 0.50 18.73 11.77
CA ASN A 189 0.75 18.55 13.20
C ASN A 189 1.30 19.84 13.80
N TRP A 190 0.73 20.25 14.92
CA TRP A 190 1.30 21.26 15.81
C TRP A 190 1.76 20.58 17.10
N ILE A 191 3.03 20.74 17.43
CA ILE A 191 3.62 20.21 18.65
C ILE A 191 3.96 21.38 19.56
N TRP A 192 3.47 21.31 20.80
CA TRP A 192 3.72 22.27 21.85
C TRP A 192 4.32 21.58 23.07
N GLU A 193 5.50 22.03 23.47
CA GLU A 193 6.27 21.51 24.59
C GLU A 193 6.51 22.63 25.64
N PRO A 194 5.48 23.00 26.46
CA PRO A 194 5.54 24.14 27.35
C PRO A 194 6.58 24.00 28.49
N LYS A 195 6.91 22.76 28.85
CA LYS A 195 7.91 22.42 29.87
C LYS A 195 8.40 20.98 29.65
N SER A 196 9.56 20.68 30.28
CA SER A 196 10.09 19.31 30.26
C SER A 196 9.05 18.27 30.73
N GLY A 197 8.93 17.20 30.00
CA GLY A 197 7.99 16.08 30.28
C GLY A 197 6.52 16.35 29.93
N THR A 198 6.20 17.49 29.30
CA THR A 198 4.84 17.78 28.83
C THR A 198 4.86 18.09 27.35
N THR A 199 4.15 17.29 26.56
CA THR A 199 4.00 17.48 25.10
C THR A 199 2.54 17.43 24.72
N LEU A 200 2.06 18.44 24.01
CA LEU A 200 0.78 18.43 23.30
C LEU A 200 1.04 18.28 21.82
N ASN A 201 0.56 17.18 21.22
CA ASN A 201 0.56 16.97 19.77
C ASN A 201 -0.88 17.09 19.25
N THR A 202 -1.13 18.15 18.50
CA THR A 202 -2.42 18.36 17.84
C THR A 202 -2.25 18.04 16.36
N GLY A 203 -2.96 17.04 15.86
CA GLY A 203 -2.88 16.60 14.48
C GLY A 203 -4.23 16.59 13.79
N ALA A 204 -4.22 16.94 12.50
CA ALA A 204 -5.36 16.77 11.61
C ALA A 204 -4.91 16.14 10.31
N ALA A 205 -5.75 15.31 9.71
CA ALA A 205 -5.46 14.69 8.44
C ALA A 205 -6.67 14.71 7.50
N ILE A 206 -6.38 14.80 6.22
CA ILE A 206 -7.34 14.59 5.15
C ILE A 206 -6.79 13.53 4.22
N ARG A 207 -7.64 12.57 3.84
CA ARG A 207 -7.36 11.54 2.84
C ARG A 207 -8.52 11.46 1.88
N TYR A 208 -8.22 11.44 0.59
CA TYR A 208 -9.18 11.18 -0.45
C TYR A 208 -8.84 9.84 -1.10
N SER A 209 -9.80 8.90 -1.13
CA SER A 209 -9.57 7.55 -1.64
C SER A 209 -10.30 7.35 -2.96
N MET A 210 -9.56 6.98 -4.00
CA MET A 210 -10.07 6.55 -5.30
C MET A 210 -9.71 5.08 -5.49
N TYR A 211 -10.70 4.27 -5.81
CA TYR A 211 -10.52 2.85 -6.06
C TYR A 211 -11.43 2.40 -7.20
N SER A 212 -10.85 1.68 -8.15
CA SER A 212 -11.61 0.99 -9.19
C SER A 212 -11.12 -0.45 -9.36
N SER A 213 -12.02 -1.31 -9.80
CA SER A 213 -11.69 -2.69 -10.16
C SER A 213 -12.54 -3.11 -11.35
N SER A 214 -11.89 -3.60 -12.41
CA SER A 214 -12.60 -4.20 -13.54
C SER A 214 -12.87 -5.69 -13.31
N ALA A 215 -13.85 -6.19 -14.04
CA ALA A 215 -14.16 -7.62 -14.13
C ALA A 215 -14.75 -7.92 -15.52
N LEU A 216 -14.73 -9.20 -15.92
CA LEU A 216 -15.46 -9.62 -17.09
C LEU A 216 -16.96 -9.42 -16.86
N ASN A 217 -17.66 -9.02 -17.92
CA ASN A 217 -19.11 -8.95 -17.94
C ASN A 217 -19.64 -10.09 -18.85
N TRP A 218 -20.39 -11.02 -18.25
CA TRP A 218 -21.00 -12.15 -18.98
C TRP A 218 -22.50 -12.31 -18.65
N TYR A 219 -23.19 -11.20 -18.42
CA TYR A 219 -24.62 -11.23 -18.13
C TYR A 219 -25.40 -12.00 -19.21
N ASN A 220 -26.22 -12.97 -18.79
CA ASN A 220 -26.95 -13.91 -19.68
C ASN A 220 -26.08 -14.76 -20.64
N ALA A 221 -24.82 -15.00 -20.30
CA ALA A 221 -23.89 -15.85 -21.01
C ALA A 221 -23.25 -16.87 -20.09
N ALA A 222 -22.62 -17.91 -20.66
CA ALA A 222 -21.80 -18.84 -19.88
C ALA A 222 -20.59 -18.11 -19.23
N ASP A 223 -20.16 -18.59 -18.08
CA ASP A 223 -18.96 -18.04 -17.41
C ASP A 223 -17.73 -18.20 -18.35
N PRO A 224 -17.07 -17.11 -18.76
CA PRO A 224 -15.96 -17.18 -19.71
C PRO A 224 -14.65 -17.63 -19.06
N ARG A 225 -14.60 -17.82 -17.75
CA ARG A 225 -13.37 -18.20 -17.06
C ARG A 225 -13.06 -19.68 -17.29
N PRO A 226 -11.84 -20.04 -17.67
CA PRO A 226 -11.49 -21.43 -17.95
C PRO A 226 -11.49 -22.31 -16.68
N ASP A 227 -11.40 -21.71 -15.50
CA ASP A 227 -11.43 -22.39 -14.20
C ASP A 227 -12.84 -22.48 -13.58
N TYR A 228 -13.89 -22.20 -14.35
CA TYR A 228 -15.23 -22.37 -13.86
C TYR A 228 -15.50 -23.85 -13.58
N TYR A 229 -15.98 -24.18 -12.38
CA TYR A 229 -16.06 -25.54 -11.87
C TYR A 229 -16.79 -26.52 -12.80
N ARG A 230 -17.79 -26.04 -13.58
CA ARG A 230 -18.54 -26.87 -14.55
C ARG A 230 -17.74 -27.25 -15.80
N TYR A 231 -16.55 -26.68 -16.00
CA TYR A 231 -15.66 -27.04 -17.10
C TYR A 231 -14.59 -28.04 -16.68
N LEU A 232 -14.52 -28.37 -15.37
CA LEU A 232 -13.51 -29.26 -14.83
C LEU A 232 -13.89 -30.75 -14.97
N PRO A 233 -12.92 -31.62 -15.22
CA PRO A 233 -13.15 -33.07 -15.33
C PRO A 233 -13.84 -33.69 -14.11
N SER A 234 -13.53 -33.24 -12.90
CA SER A 234 -14.19 -33.71 -11.67
C SER A 234 -15.70 -33.49 -11.69
N TYR A 235 -16.17 -32.36 -12.22
CA TYR A 235 -17.60 -32.08 -12.30
C TYR A 235 -18.34 -33.10 -13.16
N TYR A 236 -17.77 -33.54 -14.28
CA TYR A 236 -18.39 -34.54 -15.17
C TYR A 236 -18.34 -35.94 -14.55
N LYS A 237 -17.29 -36.30 -13.83
CA LYS A 237 -17.20 -37.58 -13.11
C LYS A 237 -18.27 -37.70 -12.04
N ASP A 238 -18.44 -36.64 -11.23
CA ASP A 238 -19.36 -36.64 -10.09
C ASP A 238 -20.83 -36.49 -10.52
N ASN A 239 -21.09 -36.04 -11.75
CA ASN A 239 -22.42 -35.76 -12.27
C ASN A 239 -22.75 -36.59 -13.53
N GLN A 240 -22.10 -37.73 -13.73
CA GLN A 240 -22.25 -38.55 -14.94
C GLN A 240 -23.69 -38.94 -15.21
N GLU A 241 -24.48 -39.23 -14.15
CA GLU A 241 -25.91 -39.53 -14.26
C GLU A 241 -26.78 -38.38 -14.78
N MET A 242 -26.28 -37.14 -14.80
CA MET A 242 -26.98 -35.98 -15.33
C MET A 242 -26.76 -35.78 -16.83
N PHE A 243 -25.81 -36.51 -17.42
CA PHE A 243 -25.40 -36.34 -18.84
C PHE A 243 -25.67 -37.57 -19.70
N ASP A 244 -26.08 -38.70 -19.09
CA ASP A 244 -26.61 -39.89 -19.71
C ASP A 244 -28.15 -39.77 -19.87
#